data_c94aa3d029101da669bbbf6031af1c3d
#
_entry.id   c94aa3d029101da669bbbf6031af1c3d
#
_cell.length_a   1.000
_cell.length_b   1.000
_cell.length_c   1.000
_cell.angle_alpha   90.00
_cell.angle_beta   90.00
_cell.angle_gamma   90.00
#
_symmetry.space_group_name_H-M   'P 1'
#
loop_
_entity.id
_entity.type
_entity.pdbx_description
1 polymer ?
#
loop_
_entity_poly.entity_id
_entity_poly.type
_entity_poly.pdbx_seq_one_letter_code
_entity_poly.pdbx_strand_id
1 'polypeptide(L)'
;MRLVMASANAHKAQEIAEILSGHDIKPRPHDLGDIVENENTLEGNARLKAVAVCNETGFPAVADDTGLEVDALGGLPGVRSARFAGESATDDENLSKLLDEMRKVPEGERTARFRTVALVVFPDGREILAHGLVEGSITLSPSGGGGFGYDSIFAPDEGKGLTFAEMEPEAKNSISHRGRAFRSLAKMLGD
;
A
#
# COMPACT_ATOMS: atom_id res chain seq x y z
N MET A 1 1.12 14.52 -16.88
CA MET A 1 0.10 13.84 -17.75
C MET A 1 -1.21 13.64 -17.00
N ARG A 2 -2.31 13.23 -17.67
CA ARG A 2 -3.55 12.80 -17.00
C ARG A 2 -3.46 11.33 -16.66
N LEU A 3 -3.77 10.97 -15.40
CA LEU A 3 -3.87 9.61 -14.89
C LEU A 3 -5.22 9.44 -14.17
N VAL A 4 -5.80 8.25 -14.23
CA VAL A 4 -7.01 7.91 -13.47
C VAL A 4 -6.63 7.00 -12.31
N MET A 5 -7.03 7.36 -11.09
CA MET A 5 -6.80 6.56 -9.89
C MET A 5 -7.60 5.26 -9.96
N ALA A 6 -6.98 4.12 -9.70
CA ALA A 6 -7.68 2.85 -9.64
C ALA A 6 -7.97 2.37 -8.21
N SER A 7 -7.34 2.99 -7.20
CA SER A 7 -7.59 2.64 -5.81
C SER A 7 -8.97 3.08 -5.34
N ALA A 8 -9.71 2.17 -4.69
CA ALA A 8 -10.96 2.49 -3.98
C ALA A 8 -10.71 2.99 -2.54
N ASN A 9 -9.50 2.79 -2.01
CA ASN A 9 -9.12 3.24 -0.67
C ASN A 9 -8.78 4.74 -0.69
N ALA A 10 -9.61 5.56 -0.01
CA ALA A 10 -9.46 7.02 0.00
C ALA A 10 -8.12 7.49 0.60
N HIS A 11 -7.62 6.81 1.65
CA HIS A 11 -6.33 7.16 2.27
C HIS A 11 -5.17 6.91 1.31
N LYS A 12 -5.17 5.76 0.62
CA LYS A 12 -4.18 5.48 -0.42
C LYS A 12 -4.24 6.49 -1.57
N ALA A 13 -5.45 6.79 -2.06
CA ALA A 13 -5.67 7.72 -3.16
C ALA A 13 -5.15 9.13 -2.82
N GLN A 14 -5.34 9.59 -1.59
CA GLN A 14 -4.80 10.87 -1.12
C GLN A 14 -3.27 10.87 -1.11
N GLU A 15 -2.63 9.89 -0.45
CA GLU A 15 -1.17 9.78 -0.41
C GLU A 15 -0.55 9.73 -1.82
N ILE A 16 -1.17 8.97 -2.74
CA ILE A 16 -0.71 8.85 -4.12
C ILE A 16 -0.83 10.19 -4.86
N ALA A 17 -1.95 10.89 -4.71
CA ALA A 17 -2.17 12.18 -5.37
C ALA A 17 -1.19 13.26 -4.89
N GLU A 18 -0.84 13.25 -3.61
CA GLU A 18 0.19 14.15 -3.04
C GLU A 18 1.56 13.88 -3.66
N ILE A 19 1.97 12.61 -3.76
CA ILE A 19 3.27 12.21 -4.30
C ILE A 19 3.36 12.48 -5.81
N LEU A 20 2.27 12.25 -6.55
CA LEU A 20 2.18 12.48 -8.00
C LEU A 20 1.65 13.88 -8.35
N SER A 21 1.92 14.89 -7.54
CA SER A 21 1.39 16.25 -7.69
C SER A 21 1.77 16.96 -9.00
N GLY A 22 2.80 16.48 -9.71
CA GLY A 22 3.15 16.91 -11.08
C GLY A 22 2.18 16.40 -12.18
N HIS A 23 1.21 15.54 -11.81
CA HIS A 23 0.26 14.93 -12.73
C HIS A 23 -1.18 15.34 -12.43
N ASP A 24 -2.05 15.30 -13.47
CA ASP A 24 -3.50 15.54 -13.34
C ASP A 24 -4.18 14.22 -12.92
N ILE A 25 -4.27 13.96 -11.63
CA ILE A 25 -4.87 12.72 -11.10
C ILE A 25 -6.40 12.88 -11.02
N LYS A 26 -7.12 12.06 -11.81
CA LYS A 26 -8.57 11.97 -11.75
C LYS A 26 -9.01 10.87 -10.78
N PRO A 27 -10.11 11.05 -10.06
CA PRO A 27 -10.63 10.02 -9.17
C PRO A 27 -11.06 8.77 -9.94
N ARG A 28 -11.15 7.64 -9.24
CA ARG A 28 -11.71 6.39 -9.75
C ARG A 28 -13.16 6.62 -10.21
N PRO A 29 -13.59 6.06 -11.36
CA PRO A 29 -14.98 6.13 -11.80
C PRO A 29 -15.93 5.53 -10.74
N HIS A 30 -17.00 6.24 -10.43
CA HIS A 30 -17.98 5.80 -9.43
C HIS A 30 -18.76 4.55 -9.86
N ASP A 31 -18.99 4.42 -11.17
CA ASP A 31 -19.80 3.32 -11.74
C ASP A 31 -18.99 2.03 -11.93
N LEU A 32 -17.69 2.08 -11.71
CA LEU A 32 -16.84 0.91 -11.73
C LEU A 32 -16.98 0.16 -10.39
N GLY A 33 -17.71 -0.95 -10.41
CA GLY A 33 -17.92 -1.83 -9.24
C GLY A 33 -16.62 -2.34 -8.61
N ASP A 34 -16.72 -3.18 -7.61
CA ASP A 34 -15.55 -3.75 -6.95
C ASP A 34 -14.73 -4.62 -7.91
N ILE A 35 -13.44 -4.39 -7.92
CA ILE A 35 -12.48 -5.18 -8.70
C ILE A 35 -11.98 -6.29 -7.78
N VAL A 36 -12.22 -7.54 -8.17
CA VAL A 36 -11.81 -8.71 -7.39
C VAL A 36 -10.29 -8.86 -7.47
N GLU A 37 -9.63 -8.74 -6.32
CA GLU A 37 -8.17 -8.89 -6.17
C GLU A 37 -7.86 -10.34 -5.80
N ASN A 38 -7.80 -11.23 -6.80
CA ASN A 38 -7.65 -12.67 -6.63
C ASN A 38 -6.28 -13.20 -7.10
N GLU A 39 -5.35 -12.32 -7.43
CA GLU A 39 -3.98 -12.71 -7.76
C GLU A 39 -3.15 -13.04 -6.51
N ASN A 40 -2.11 -13.84 -6.72
CA ASN A 40 -1.21 -14.28 -5.65
C ASN A 40 0.00 -13.34 -5.46
N THR A 41 0.04 -12.23 -6.20
CA THR A 41 1.11 -11.23 -6.16
C THR A 41 0.56 -9.83 -6.09
N LEU A 42 1.32 -8.91 -5.48
CA LEU A 42 0.98 -7.49 -5.44
C LEU A 42 0.93 -6.89 -6.86
N GLU A 43 1.86 -7.32 -7.73
CA GLU A 43 1.89 -6.92 -9.14
C GLU A 43 0.62 -7.32 -9.88
N GLY A 44 0.16 -8.55 -9.67
CA GLY A 44 -1.07 -9.07 -10.27
C GLY A 44 -2.28 -8.26 -9.86
N ASN A 45 -2.47 -8.03 -8.55
CA ASN A 45 -3.59 -7.24 -8.04
C ASN A 45 -3.53 -5.78 -8.49
N ALA A 46 -2.37 -5.14 -8.47
CA ALA A 46 -2.21 -3.78 -9.01
C ALA A 46 -2.60 -3.72 -10.49
N ARG A 47 -2.17 -4.73 -11.28
CA ARG A 47 -2.51 -4.83 -12.70
C ARG A 47 -4.00 -5.01 -12.94
N LEU A 48 -4.68 -5.89 -12.21
CA LEU A 48 -6.14 -6.06 -12.31
C LEU A 48 -6.86 -4.72 -12.14
N LYS A 49 -6.49 -3.94 -11.13
CA LYS A 49 -7.08 -2.63 -10.85
C LYS A 49 -6.79 -1.62 -11.97
N ALA A 50 -5.54 -1.50 -12.38
CA ALA A 50 -5.15 -0.51 -13.40
C ALA A 50 -5.76 -0.84 -14.77
N VAL A 51 -5.75 -2.11 -15.18
CA VAL A 51 -6.34 -2.56 -16.47
C VAL A 51 -7.85 -2.29 -16.50
N ALA A 52 -8.58 -2.61 -15.42
CA ALA A 52 -10.02 -2.39 -15.35
C ALA A 52 -10.36 -0.90 -15.53
N VAL A 53 -9.66 -0.01 -14.82
CA VAL A 53 -9.89 1.45 -14.91
C VAL A 53 -9.42 2.01 -16.26
N CYS A 54 -8.30 1.54 -16.79
CA CYS A 54 -7.80 1.96 -18.10
C CYS A 54 -8.79 1.61 -19.21
N ASN A 55 -9.33 0.39 -19.20
CA ASN A 55 -10.32 -0.06 -20.18
C ASN A 55 -11.63 0.72 -20.10
N GLU A 56 -12.11 1.00 -18.88
CA GLU A 56 -13.34 1.73 -18.66
C GLU A 56 -13.24 3.20 -19.12
N THR A 57 -12.10 3.83 -18.84
CA THR A 57 -11.93 5.26 -19.07
C THR A 57 -11.28 5.64 -20.39
N GLY A 58 -10.54 4.72 -21.00
CA GLY A 58 -9.68 5.00 -22.16
C GLY A 58 -8.47 5.88 -21.83
N PHE A 59 -8.17 6.13 -20.55
CA PHE A 59 -7.02 6.91 -20.11
C PHE A 59 -6.02 6.05 -19.34
N PRO A 60 -4.74 6.47 -19.29
CA PRO A 60 -3.78 5.80 -18.41
C PRO A 60 -4.28 5.74 -16.98
N ALA A 61 -4.21 4.56 -16.37
CA ALA A 61 -4.69 4.32 -15.01
C ALA A 61 -3.53 3.97 -14.08
N VAL A 62 -3.54 4.56 -12.88
CA VAL A 62 -2.54 4.31 -11.84
C VAL A 62 -3.17 3.50 -10.70
N ALA A 63 -2.50 2.41 -10.32
CA ALA A 63 -2.88 1.55 -9.21
C ALA A 63 -1.71 1.29 -8.29
N ASP A 64 -2.02 0.89 -7.05
CA ASP A 64 -1.07 0.25 -6.14
C ASP A 64 -1.64 -1.05 -5.59
N ASP A 65 -0.75 -1.93 -5.17
CA ASP A 65 -1.07 -2.94 -4.18
C ASP A 65 0.02 -2.99 -3.12
N THR A 66 -0.37 -3.32 -1.88
CA THR A 66 0.51 -3.21 -0.72
C THR A 66 0.31 -4.41 0.20
N GLY A 67 1.42 -4.99 0.65
CA GLY A 67 1.45 -6.06 1.64
C GLY A 67 2.40 -5.77 2.78
N LEU A 68 2.01 -6.20 3.97
CA LEU A 68 2.86 -6.31 5.15
C LEU A 68 3.37 -7.75 5.23
N GLU A 69 4.67 -7.92 5.25
CA GLU A 69 5.32 -9.23 5.41
C GLU A 69 6.00 -9.29 6.77
N VAL A 70 5.68 -10.31 7.57
CA VAL A 70 6.23 -10.51 8.92
C VAL A 70 7.05 -11.81 8.94
N ASP A 71 8.33 -11.70 9.28
CA ASP A 71 9.27 -12.84 9.19
C ASP A 71 8.86 -14.00 10.10
N ALA A 72 8.48 -13.71 11.34
CA ALA A 72 8.03 -14.72 12.29
C ALA A 72 6.76 -15.47 11.86
N LEU A 73 6.01 -14.93 10.89
CA LEU A 73 4.81 -15.53 10.32
C LEU A 73 5.06 -16.10 8.89
N GLY A 74 6.33 -16.25 8.50
CA GLY A 74 6.70 -16.77 7.18
C GLY A 74 6.28 -15.85 6.02
N GLY A 75 6.22 -14.55 6.24
CA GLY A 75 5.83 -13.55 5.26
C GLY A 75 4.33 -13.22 5.23
N LEU A 76 3.52 -13.85 6.09
CA LEU A 76 2.13 -13.45 6.26
C LEU A 76 2.02 -12.08 6.95
N PRO A 77 0.95 -11.31 6.71
CA PRO A 77 -0.17 -11.55 5.79
C PRO A 77 0.14 -11.37 4.29
N GLY A 78 1.22 -10.67 3.90
CA GLY A 78 1.64 -10.51 2.51
C GLY A 78 0.54 -9.91 1.62
N VAL A 79 0.27 -10.51 0.48
CA VAL A 79 -0.78 -10.10 -0.47
C VAL A 79 -2.19 -10.09 0.14
N ARG A 80 -2.39 -10.79 1.25
CA ARG A 80 -3.66 -10.86 1.97
C ARG A 80 -3.81 -9.81 3.08
N SER A 81 -2.94 -8.81 3.14
CA SER A 81 -2.92 -7.82 4.24
C SER A 81 -4.27 -7.15 4.48
N ALA A 82 -4.98 -6.75 3.45
CA ALA A 82 -6.30 -6.11 3.57
C ALA A 82 -7.43 -7.07 4.01
N ARG A 83 -7.22 -8.39 3.96
CA ARG A 83 -8.22 -9.42 4.29
C ARG A 83 -7.64 -10.53 5.16
N PHE A 84 -6.67 -10.21 6.00
CA PHE A 84 -5.97 -11.18 6.83
C PHE A 84 -6.90 -11.87 7.84
N ALA A 85 -7.83 -11.13 8.42
CA ALA A 85 -8.84 -11.67 9.34
C ALA A 85 -10.10 -12.21 8.62
N GLY A 86 -10.25 -11.98 7.32
CA GLY A 86 -11.38 -12.42 6.50
C GLY A 86 -11.66 -11.47 5.35
N GLU A 87 -12.45 -11.89 4.37
CA GLU A 87 -12.71 -11.12 3.13
C GLU A 87 -13.39 -9.76 3.40
N SER A 88 -14.14 -9.61 4.49
CA SER A 88 -14.83 -8.37 4.88
C SER A 88 -14.25 -7.76 6.15
N ALA A 89 -13.02 -8.15 6.52
CA ALA A 89 -12.41 -7.69 7.76
C ALA A 89 -12.08 -6.19 7.72
N THR A 90 -12.30 -5.53 8.83
CA THR A 90 -11.85 -4.16 9.07
C THR A 90 -10.34 -4.10 9.33
N ASP A 91 -9.77 -2.90 9.25
CA ASP A 91 -8.36 -2.67 9.60
C ASP A 91 -8.07 -3.10 11.04
N ASP A 92 -8.96 -2.82 11.98
CA ASP A 92 -8.83 -3.19 13.40
C ASP A 92 -8.86 -4.71 13.60
N GLU A 93 -9.70 -5.43 12.87
CA GLU A 93 -9.75 -6.90 12.93
C GLU A 93 -8.48 -7.52 12.36
N ASN A 94 -7.95 -7.00 11.26
CA ASN A 94 -6.71 -7.44 10.66
C ASN A 94 -5.52 -7.19 11.60
N LEU A 95 -5.46 -6.01 12.21
CA LEU A 95 -4.44 -5.62 13.16
C LEU A 95 -4.49 -6.49 14.42
N SER A 96 -5.68 -6.69 14.99
CA SER A 96 -5.89 -7.52 16.19
C SER A 96 -5.45 -8.96 15.96
N LYS A 97 -5.83 -9.53 14.81
CA LYS A 97 -5.39 -10.87 14.43
C LYS A 97 -3.86 -10.97 14.33
N LEU A 98 -3.22 -9.97 13.71
CA LEU A 98 -1.76 -9.97 13.59
C LEU A 98 -1.09 -9.95 14.96
N LEU A 99 -1.53 -9.10 15.88
CA LEU A 99 -0.98 -9.04 17.24
C LEU A 99 -1.21 -10.34 18.00
N ASP A 100 -2.36 -10.98 17.84
CA ASP A 100 -2.66 -12.27 18.47
C ASP A 100 -1.73 -13.38 17.98
N GLU A 101 -1.47 -13.45 16.67
CA GLU A 101 -0.54 -14.41 16.11
C GLU A 101 0.92 -14.14 16.54
N MET A 102 1.25 -12.86 16.75
CA MET A 102 2.58 -12.42 17.21
C MET A 102 2.75 -12.47 18.73
N ARG A 103 1.72 -12.86 19.51
CA ARG A 103 1.73 -12.76 20.99
C ARG A 103 2.89 -13.53 21.66
N LYS A 104 3.36 -14.63 21.08
CA LYS A 104 4.46 -15.45 21.60
C LYS A 104 5.81 -15.13 20.96
N VAL A 105 5.86 -14.20 20.01
CA VAL A 105 7.09 -13.81 19.33
C VAL A 105 7.80 -12.76 20.18
N PRO A 106 9.07 -13.02 20.58
CA PRO A 106 9.87 -12.06 21.34
C PRO A 106 10.05 -10.73 20.61
N GLU A 107 10.22 -9.63 21.35
CA GLU A 107 10.35 -8.29 20.78
C GLU A 107 11.47 -8.19 19.74
N GLY A 108 12.62 -8.82 19.95
CA GLY A 108 13.75 -8.83 19.01
C GLY A 108 13.56 -9.68 17.75
N GLU A 109 12.46 -10.45 17.64
CA GLU A 109 12.18 -11.36 16.53
C GLU A 109 10.95 -10.95 15.73
N ARG A 110 10.53 -9.69 15.84
CA ARG A 110 9.30 -9.16 15.23
C ARG A 110 9.57 -8.38 13.95
N THR A 111 10.64 -8.71 13.22
CA THR A 111 11.00 -8.04 11.97
C THR A 111 9.93 -8.21 10.91
N ALA A 112 9.69 -7.12 10.19
CA ALA A 112 8.65 -7.04 9.18
C ALA A 112 9.01 -6.00 8.11
N ARG A 113 8.33 -6.04 6.98
CA ARG A 113 8.45 -5.01 5.95
C ARG A 113 7.12 -4.72 5.29
N PHE A 114 6.93 -3.47 4.91
CA PHE A 114 5.91 -3.12 3.94
C PHE A 114 6.48 -3.10 2.54
N ARG A 115 5.73 -3.67 1.61
CA ARG A 115 6.00 -3.61 0.17
C ARG A 115 4.83 -2.99 -0.56
N THR A 116 5.13 -2.13 -1.53
CA THR A 116 4.15 -1.59 -2.48
C THR A 116 4.63 -1.78 -3.90
N VAL A 117 3.71 -2.20 -4.73
CA VAL A 117 3.82 -2.11 -6.18
C VAL A 117 3.00 -0.92 -6.65
N ALA A 118 3.62 0.00 -7.36
CA ALA A 118 2.95 1.10 -8.05
C ALA A 118 3.01 0.83 -9.55
N LEU A 119 1.86 0.89 -10.23
CA LEU A 119 1.73 0.52 -11.64
C LEU A 119 0.91 1.55 -12.40
N VAL A 120 1.38 1.94 -13.58
CA VAL A 120 0.55 2.64 -14.59
C VAL A 120 0.36 1.73 -15.78
N VAL A 121 -0.90 1.56 -16.21
CA VAL A 121 -1.29 0.90 -17.45
C VAL A 121 -1.79 1.95 -18.43
N PHE A 122 -1.28 1.90 -19.68
CA PHE A 122 -1.66 2.80 -20.76
C PHE A 122 -2.66 2.13 -21.71
N PRO A 123 -3.48 2.92 -22.44
CA PRO A 123 -4.45 2.36 -23.39
C PRO A 123 -3.82 1.56 -24.55
N ASP A 124 -2.55 1.78 -24.83
CA ASP A 124 -1.79 1.02 -25.84
C ASP A 124 -1.20 -0.30 -25.31
N GLY A 125 -1.49 -0.64 -24.04
CA GLY A 125 -1.02 -1.84 -23.37
C GLY A 125 0.38 -1.74 -22.74
N ARG A 126 1.06 -0.58 -22.85
CA ARG A 126 2.31 -0.37 -22.11
C ARG A 126 2.05 -0.33 -20.61
N GLU A 127 3.02 -0.78 -19.84
CA GLU A 127 3.02 -0.70 -18.38
C GLU A 127 4.31 -0.03 -17.88
N ILE A 128 4.19 0.75 -16.83
CA ILE A 128 5.32 1.24 -16.04
C ILE A 128 5.09 0.81 -14.61
N LEU A 129 6.05 0.08 -14.05
CA LEU A 129 5.95 -0.51 -12.73
C LEU A 129 7.14 -0.11 -11.87
N ALA A 130 6.86 0.24 -10.61
CA ALA A 130 7.87 0.55 -9.61
C ALA A 130 7.55 -0.15 -8.29
N HIS A 131 8.60 -0.46 -7.53
CA HIS A 131 8.49 -1.07 -6.21
C HIS A 131 8.95 -0.09 -5.14
N GLY A 132 8.35 -0.22 -3.96
CA GLY A 132 8.82 0.43 -2.75
C GLY A 132 8.77 -0.52 -1.59
N LEU A 133 9.79 -0.46 -0.74
CA LEU A 133 9.96 -1.30 0.43
C LEU A 133 10.44 -0.45 1.59
N VAL A 134 9.96 -0.76 2.79
CA VAL A 134 10.48 -0.25 4.05
C VAL A 134 10.58 -1.39 5.05
N GLU A 135 11.75 -1.55 5.63
CA GLU A 135 12.01 -2.49 6.71
C GLU A 135 11.62 -1.88 8.06
N GLY A 136 11.30 -2.72 9.02
CA GLY A 136 10.91 -2.33 10.35
C GLY A 136 10.52 -3.51 11.22
N SER A 137 9.74 -3.24 12.25
CA SER A 137 9.28 -4.27 13.19
C SER A 137 7.83 -4.03 13.63
N ILE A 138 7.17 -5.11 14.06
CA ILE A 138 5.85 -5.05 14.65
C ILE A 138 6.00 -4.78 16.15
N THR A 139 5.37 -3.73 16.64
CA THR A 139 5.35 -3.35 18.06
C THR A 139 4.52 -4.34 18.90
N LEU A 140 4.66 -4.30 20.21
CA LEU A 140 3.88 -5.16 21.12
C LEU A 140 2.43 -4.71 21.26
N SER A 141 2.17 -3.42 21.06
CA SER A 141 0.85 -2.79 21.15
C SER A 141 0.76 -1.62 20.18
N PRO A 142 -0.45 -1.22 19.77
CA PRO A 142 -0.65 -0.05 18.92
C PRO A 142 -0.17 1.24 19.60
N SER A 143 0.43 2.14 18.83
CA SER A 143 0.83 3.49 19.24
C SER A 143 0.56 4.49 18.09
N GLY A 144 0.13 5.70 18.47
CA GLY A 144 -0.28 6.74 17.53
C GLY A 144 -1.73 6.63 17.09
N GLY A 145 -2.23 7.71 16.49
CA GLY A 145 -3.64 7.82 16.05
C GLY A 145 -3.78 8.22 14.58
N GLY A 146 -2.67 8.34 13.85
CA GLY A 146 -2.65 8.66 12.42
C GLY A 146 -2.63 7.42 11.54
N GLY A 147 -2.69 7.64 10.22
CA GLY A 147 -2.56 6.57 9.25
C GLY A 147 -3.77 5.63 9.16
N PHE A 148 -3.55 4.40 8.72
CA PHE A 148 -4.57 3.36 8.54
C PHE A 148 -3.94 1.96 8.50
N GLY A 149 -4.77 0.92 8.55
CA GLY A 149 -4.30 -0.46 8.48
C GLY A 149 -3.38 -0.83 9.63
N TYR A 150 -2.18 -1.24 9.35
CA TYR A 150 -1.19 -1.68 10.33
C TYR A 150 -0.23 -0.56 10.79
N ASP A 151 -0.48 0.69 10.43
CA ASP A 151 0.43 1.81 10.71
C ASP A 151 0.72 2.00 12.20
N SER A 152 -0.27 1.73 13.07
CA SER A 152 -0.11 1.89 14.52
C SER A 152 0.72 0.80 15.20
N ILE A 153 1.04 -0.28 14.49
CA ILE A 153 1.88 -1.37 15.00
C ILE A 153 3.16 -1.58 14.21
N PHE A 154 3.40 -0.81 13.17
CA PHE A 154 4.62 -0.90 12.36
C PHE A 154 5.57 0.25 12.67
N ALA A 155 6.72 -0.07 13.26
CA ALA A 155 7.82 0.86 13.52
C ALA A 155 8.89 0.67 12.43
N PRO A 156 9.04 1.58 11.46
CA PRO A 156 10.08 1.49 10.45
C PRO A 156 11.46 1.73 11.06
N ASP A 157 12.49 1.06 10.56
CA ASP A 157 13.86 1.21 11.06
C ASP A 157 14.36 2.67 10.98
N GLU A 158 13.94 3.40 9.96
CA GLU A 158 14.27 4.81 9.76
C GLU A 158 13.42 5.76 10.63
N GLY A 159 12.43 5.23 11.36
CA GLY A 159 11.41 5.98 12.09
C GLY A 159 11.84 6.46 13.49
N LYS A 160 13.09 6.21 13.90
CA LYS A 160 13.60 6.61 15.23
C LYS A 160 12.74 6.10 16.40
N GLY A 161 12.17 4.93 16.24
CA GLY A 161 11.32 4.27 17.25
C GLY A 161 9.84 4.66 17.20
N LEU A 162 9.42 5.55 16.30
CA LEU A 162 8.02 5.90 16.10
C LEU A 162 7.35 4.90 15.14
N THR A 163 6.09 4.59 15.40
CA THR A 163 5.24 3.89 14.43
C THR A 163 4.84 4.84 13.29
N PHE A 164 4.38 4.29 12.16
CA PHE A 164 3.84 5.13 11.08
C PHE A 164 2.64 5.98 11.53
N ALA A 165 1.85 5.50 12.50
CA ALA A 165 0.72 6.25 13.03
C ALA A 165 1.11 7.40 13.99
N GLU A 166 2.35 7.43 14.47
CA GLU A 166 2.90 8.52 15.28
C GLU A 166 3.61 9.59 14.43
N MET A 167 3.85 9.31 13.16
CA MET A 167 4.53 10.23 12.26
C MET A 167 3.57 11.24 11.64
N GLU A 168 4.09 12.46 11.44
CA GLU A 168 3.42 13.42 10.56
C GLU A 168 3.36 12.88 9.12
N PRO A 169 2.30 13.17 8.35
CA PRO A 169 2.09 12.61 7.01
C PRO A 169 3.28 12.80 6.06
N GLU A 170 3.90 13.98 6.07
CA GLU A 170 5.07 14.29 5.22
C GLU A 170 6.28 13.45 5.61
N ALA A 171 6.53 13.28 6.92
CA ALA A 171 7.63 12.45 7.43
C ALA A 171 7.41 10.98 7.06
N LYS A 172 6.19 10.46 7.25
CA LYS A 172 5.80 9.11 6.81
C LYS A 172 6.00 8.95 5.29
N ASN A 173 5.46 9.85 4.48
CA ASN A 173 5.55 9.79 3.01
C ASN A 173 7.02 9.82 2.53
N SER A 174 7.92 10.48 3.25
CA SER A 174 9.33 10.56 2.87
C SER A 174 10.04 9.20 2.92
N ILE A 175 9.69 8.33 3.85
CA ILE A 175 10.34 7.03 4.09
C ILE A 175 9.49 5.81 3.74
N SER A 176 8.17 5.96 3.60
CA SER A 176 7.26 4.84 3.42
C SER A 176 7.46 4.06 2.11
N HIS A 177 7.05 2.82 2.12
CA HIS A 177 6.97 1.92 0.97
C HIS A 177 6.23 2.57 -0.21
N ARG A 178 5.04 3.15 0.04
CA ARG A 178 4.24 3.85 -0.98
C ARG A 178 4.96 5.09 -1.49
N GLY A 179 5.51 5.91 -0.59
CA GLY A 179 6.30 7.08 -0.97
C GLY A 179 7.46 6.72 -1.88
N ARG A 180 8.19 5.64 -1.58
CA ARG A 180 9.31 5.14 -2.42
C ARG A 180 8.83 4.64 -3.77
N ALA A 181 7.79 3.82 -3.80
CA ALA A 181 7.25 3.28 -5.05
C ALA A 181 6.77 4.40 -5.98
N PHE A 182 5.98 5.35 -5.48
CA PHE A 182 5.41 6.39 -6.32
C PHE A 182 6.40 7.47 -6.73
N ARG A 183 7.41 7.81 -5.91
CA ARG A 183 8.52 8.67 -6.36
C ARG A 183 9.36 8.01 -7.45
N SER A 184 9.57 6.69 -7.36
CA SER A 184 10.25 5.94 -8.43
C SER A 184 9.41 5.92 -9.71
N LEU A 185 8.10 5.70 -9.59
CA LEU A 185 7.16 5.72 -10.70
C LEU A 185 7.13 7.10 -11.38
N ALA A 186 7.06 8.21 -10.60
CA ALA A 186 7.07 9.57 -11.11
C ALA A 186 8.29 9.85 -12.00
N LYS A 187 9.49 9.47 -11.53
CA LYS A 187 10.73 9.59 -12.33
C LYS A 187 10.66 8.81 -13.64
N MET A 188 10.03 7.63 -13.66
CA MET A 188 9.87 6.85 -14.89
C MET A 188 8.83 7.46 -15.84
N LEU A 189 7.89 8.25 -15.32
CA LEU A 189 6.89 8.99 -16.07
C LEU A 189 7.41 10.32 -16.65
N GLY A 190 8.62 10.74 -16.25
CA GLY A 190 9.31 11.91 -16.79
C GLY A 190 9.20 13.17 -15.92
N ASP A 191 8.95 13.00 -14.61
CA ASP A 191 9.03 14.05 -13.59
C ASP A 191 10.46 14.26 -13.08
#